data_51d35c4c490180081ab941ed9ddb5d8e
#
_entry.id   51d35c4c490180081ab941ed9ddb5d8e
#
_cell.length_a   1.000
_cell.length_b   1.000
_cell.length_c   1.000
_cell.angle_alpha   90.00
_cell.angle_beta   90.00
_cell.angle_gamma   90.00
#
_symmetry.space_group_name_H-M   'P 1'
#
loop_
_entity.id
_entity.type
_entity.pdbx_description
1 polymer ?
#
loop_
_entity_poly.entity_id
_entity_poly.type
_entity_poly.pdbx_seq_one_letter_code
_entity_poly.pdbx_strand_id
1 'polypeptide(L)'
;MDTKLQLRTYRRWDGLTADAVALLTSPREDPLAIPLLVSPSTAHARAVGQAVAVEVGVAAGLQGRTASALRRELSQSLLDMDPQVDPWSGSALTLRIFDLLRPDDPDMAAVSEHVQTCRVRGIAHADWTTAQQFSAVLQSLIRHSPAVLEQWRAGEDVDAEGSALPWDKTWWPHVWRLLHDDGHPDPMTQLTQLCSALGAAPLRWPSCVWISPAAPEWQDYSLAQALS
;
A
#
# COMPACT_ATOMS: atom_id res chain seq x y z
N MET A 1 -5.95 -27.99 6.08
CA MET A 1 -5.87 -27.90 4.61
C MET A 1 -4.82 -26.85 4.27
N ASP A 2 -3.73 -27.23 3.57
CA ASP A 2 -2.73 -26.25 3.12
C ASP A 2 -3.36 -25.40 2.01
N THR A 3 -3.87 -24.25 2.36
CA THR A 3 -4.42 -23.30 1.39
C THR A 3 -3.23 -22.59 0.74
N LYS A 4 -2.84 -23.04 -0.46
CA LYS A 4 -1.74 -22.42 -1.20
C LYS A 4 -2.27 -21.28 -2.06
N LEU A 5 -1.61 -20.12 -1.96
CA LEU A 5 -1.85 -19.01 -2.89
C LEU A 5 -1.69 -19.51 -4.34
N GLN A 6 -2.73 -19.34 -5.16
CA GLN A 6 -2.72 -19.67 -6.58
C GLN A 6 -2.76 -18.37 -7.38
N LEU A 7 -1.74 -18.13 -8.19
CA LEU A 7 -1.70 -17.01 -9.12
C LEU A 7 -2.13 -17.47 -10.51
N ARG A 8 -3.15 -16.81 -11.07
CA ARG A 8 -3.65 -17.07 -12.43
C ARG A 8 -3.62 -15.75 -13.21
N THR A 9 -3.22 -15.81 -14.47
CA THR A 9 -3.15 -14.65 -15.36
C THR A 9 -4.10 -14.82 -16.53
N TYR A 10 -4.78 -13.73 -16.90
CA TYR A 10 -5.79 -13.72 -17.96
C TYR A 10 -5.49 -12.58 -18.94
N ARG A 11 -5.70 -12.84 -20.23
CA ARG A 11 -5.58 -11.82 -21.28
C ARG A 11 -6.87 -11.02 -21.46
N ARG A 12 -8.00 -11.54 -20.99
CA ARG A 12 -9.32 -10.95 -21.18
C ARG A 12 -10.10 -10.98 -19.88
N TRP A 13 -10.89 -9.93 -19.68
CA TRP A 13 -11.75 -9.78 -18.50
C TRP A 13 -12.76 -10.93 -18.36
N ASP A 14 -13.35 -11.41 -19.47
CA ASP A 14 -14.36 -12.47 -19.46
C ASP A 14 -13.82 -13.77 -18.82
N GLY A 15 -12.59 -14.16 -19.18
CA GLY A 15 -11.96 -15.36 -18.61
C GLY A 15 -11.65 -15.20 -17.12
N LEU A 16 -11.18 -14.02 -16.71
CA LEU A 16 -10.94 -13.72 -15.30
C LEU A 16 -12.25 -13.75 -14.50
N THR A 17 -13.31 -13.12 -15.02
CA THR A 17 -14.62 -13.08 -14.35
C THR A 17 -15.21 -14.48 -14.22
N ALA A 18 -15.17 -15.30 -15.27
CA ALA A 18 -15.68 -16.67 -15.24
C ALA A 18 -14.96 -17.53 -14.19
N ASP A 19 -13.64 -17.42 -14.11
CA ASP A 19 -12.85 -18.16 -13.11
C ASP A 19 -13.09 -17.66 -11.69
N ALA A 20 -13.18 -16.35 -11.49
CA ALA A 20 -13.54 -15.76 -10.21
C ALA A 20 -14.93 -16.20 -9.74
N VAL A 21 -15.92 -16.25 -10.63
CA VAL A 21 -17.26 -16.75 -10.34
C VAL A 21 -17.19 -18.21 -9.94
N ALA A 22 -16.49 -19.06 -10.71
CA ALA A 22 -16.33 -20.47 -10.39
C ALA A 22 -15.71 -20.70 -9.01
N LEU A 23 -14.68 -19.93 -8.64
CA LEU A 23 -14.06 -20.00 -7.32
C LEU A 23 -14.99 -19.54 -6.20
N LEU A 24 -15.73 -18.45 -6.42
CA LEU A 24 -16.64 -17.86 -5.43
C LEU A 24 -17.91 -18.69 -5.23
N THR A 25 -18.31 -19.48 -6.22
CA THR A 25 -19.49 -20.37 -6.18
C THR A 25 -19.16 -21.83 -5.85
N SER A 26 -17.88 -22.16 -5.71
CA SER A 26 -17.44 -23.51 -5.32
C SER A 26 -18.09 -23.96 -4.01
N PRO A 27 -18.51 -25.24 -3.91
CA PRO A 27 -19.08 -25.80 -2.68
C PRO A 27 -18.12 -25.59 -1.48
N ARG A 28 -18.67 -25.21 -0.33
CA ARG A 28 -17.93 -24.99 0.91
C ARG A 28 -18.45 -25.91 2.00
N GLU A 29 -17.60 -26.21 2.98
CA GLU A 29 -17.98 -26.98 4.17
C GLU A 29 -19.05 -26.21 4.99
N ASP A 30 -18.89 -24.89 5.13
CA ASP A 30 -19.90 -24.01 5.72
C ASP A 30 -20.58 -23.17 4.64
N PRO A 31 -21.86 -23.45 4.30
CA PRO A 31 -22.60 -22.68 3.30
C PRO A 31 -22.85 -21.21 3.70
N LEU A 32 -22.76 -20.88 4.99
CA LEU A 32 -22.97 -19.53 5.52
C LEU A 32 -21.67 -18.72 5.56
N ALA A 33 -20.53 -19.37 5.36
CA ALA A 33 -19.24 -18.69 5.34
C ALA A 33 -19.11 -17.78 4.11
N ILE A 34 -18.81 -16.51 4.36
CA ILE A 34 -18.80 -15.44 3.36
C ILE A 34 -17.42 -15.36 2.70
N PRO A 35 -17.30 -15.54 1.37
CA PRO A 35 -16.02 -15.36 0.68
C PRO A 35 -15.64 -13.90 0.58
N LEU A 36 -14.34 -13.63 0.59
CA LEU A 36 -13.78 -12.31 0.35
C LEU A 36 -13.41 -12.16 -1.13
N LEU A 37 -13.89 -11.07 -1.73
CA LEU A 37 -13.46 -10.63 -3.05
C LEU A 37 -12.64 -9.34 -2.92
N VAL A 38 -11.36 -9.39 -3.21
CA VAL A 38 -10.51 -8.19 -3.32
C VAL A 38 -10.41 -7.80 -4.79
N SER A 39 -10.70 -6.55 -5.09
CA SER A 39 -10.76 -6.05 -6.47
C SER A 39 -10.17 -4.65 -6.59
N PRO A 40 -9.73 -4.22 -7.78
CA PRO A 40 -9.12 -2.91 -7.97
C PRO A 40 -10.07 -1.74 -7.70
N SER A 41 -11.38 -1.97 -7.79
CA SER A 41 -12.40 -0.96 -7.48
C SER A 41 -13.72 -1.58 -7.06
N THR A 42 -14.56 -0.79 -6.40
CA THR A 42 -15.93 -1.19 -6.05
C THR A 42 -16.79 -1.51 -7.29
N ALA A 43 -16.52 -0.88 -8.43
CA ALA A 43 -17.21 -1.17 -9.69
C ALA A 43 -16.87 -2.60 -10.19
N HIS A 44 -15.60 -3.00 -10.12
CA HIS A 44 -15.20 -4.37 -10.47
C HIS A 44 -15.80 -5.39 -9.50
N ALA A 45 -15.77 -5.12 -8.20
CA ALA A 45 -16.41 -6.00 -7.21
C ALA A 45 -17.90 -6.19 -7.50
N ARG A 46 -18.59 -5.11 -7.87
CA ARG A 46 -20.01 -5.16 -8.23
C ARG A 46 -20.25 -5.97 -9.51
N ALA A 47 -19.43 -5.80 -10.54
CA ALA A 47 -19.54 -6.57 -11.77
C ALA A 47 -19.37 -8.07 -11.54
N VAL A 48 -18.38 -8.48 -10.74
CA VAL A 48 -18.21 -9.88 -10.35
C VAL A 48 -19.40 -10.37 -9.51
N GLY A 49 -19.88 -9.56 -8.55
CA GLY A 49 -21.06 -9.90 -7.76
C GLY A 49 -22.31 -10.11 -8.61
N GLN A 50 -22.52 -9.31 -9.65
CA GLN A 50 -23.60 -9.50 -10.62
C GLN A 50 -23.44 -10.81 -11.40
N ALA A 51 -22.22 -11.13 -11.85
CA ALA A 51 -21.94 -12.38 -12.54
C ALA A 51 -22.20 -13.62 -11.64
N VAL A 52 -21.81 -13.54 -10.36
CA VAL A 52 -22.14 -14.57 -9.34
C VAL A 52 -23.66 -14.71 -9.19
N ALA A 53 -24.39 -13.58 -9.11
CA ALA A 53 -25.85 -13.62 -8.97
C ALA A 53 -26.55 -14.23 -10.20
N VAL A 54 -26.01 -14.02 -11.39
CA VAL A 54 -26.52 -14.67 -12.62
C VAL A 54 -26.30 -16.17 -12.58
N GLU A 55 -25.15 -16.64 -12.09
CA GLU A 55 -24.81 -18.07 -12.05
C GLU A 55 -25.60 -18.84 -10.99
N VAL A 56 -25.72 -18.29 -9.78
CA VAL A 56 -26.33 -19.01 -8.63
C VAL A 56 -27.68 -18.43 -8.19
N GLY A 57 -28.20 -17.46 -8.89
CA GLY A 57 -29.49 -16.81 -8.60
C GLY A 57 -29.42 -15.70 -7.56
N VAL A 58 -28.49 -15.75 -6.59
CA VAL A 58 -28.32 -14.73 -5.53
C VAL A 58 -26.86 -14.60 -5.16
N ALA A 59 -26.34 -13.37 -5.12
CA ALA A 59 -24.99 -13.08 -4.61
C ALA A 59 -25.02 -12.53 -3.16
N ALA A 60 -25.93 -13.03 -2.32
CA ALA A 60 -25.99 -12.61 -0.93
C ALA A 60 -24.72 -13.02 -0.17
N GLY A 61 -24.17 -12.09 0.58
CA GLY A 61 -23.01 -12.35 1.45
C GLY A 61 -21.64 -12.22 0.80
N LEU A 62 -21.52 -11.96 -0.51
CA LEU A 62 -20.22 -11.66 -1.11
C LEU A 62 -19.67 -10.35 -0.59
N GLN A 63 -18.53 -10.39 0.09
CA GLN A 63 -17.84 -9.19 0.56
C GLN A 63 -16.82 -8.70 -0.47
N GLY A 64 -17.18 -7.62 -1.19
CA GLY A 64 -16.23 -6.94 -2.08
C GLY A 64 -15.46 -5.84 -1.35
N ARG A 65 -14.14 -5.86 -1.45
CA ARG A 65 -13.23 -4.86 -0.88
C ARG A 65 -12.20 -4.42 -1.93
N THR A 66 -11.69 -3.21 -1.79
CA THR A 66 -10.40 -2.86 -2.43
C THR A 66 -9.25 -3.28 -1.51
N ALA A 67 -8.06 -3.49 -2.09
CA ALA A 67 -6.88 -3.86 -1.31
C ALA A 67 -6.59 -2.86 -0.18
N SER A 68 -6.71 -1.56 -0.47
CA SER A 68 -6.53 -0.50 0.52
C SER A 68 -7.60 -0.51 1.61
N ALA A 69 -8.86 -0.77 1.27
CA ALA A 69 -9.94 -0.87 2.25
C ALA A 69 -9.77 -2.09 3.15
N LEU A 70 -9.40 -3.24 2.56
CA LEU A 70 -9.12 -4.46 3.32
C LEU A 70 -7.96 -4.25 4.29
N ARG A 71 -6.84 -3.70 3.83
CA ARG A 71 -5.68 -3.42 4.67
C ARG A 71 -6.05 -2.52 5.84
N ARG A 72 -6.81 -1.46 5.61
CA ARG A 72 -7.29 -0.55 6.66
C ARG A 72 -8.16 -1.27 7.69
N GLU A 73 -9.14 -2.06 7.23
CA GLU A 73 -10.02 -2.86 8.11
C GLU A 73 -9.22 -3.84 8.97
N LEU A 74 -8.25 -4.52 8.37
CA LEU A 74 -7.39 -5.46 9.09
C LEU A 74 -6.44 -4.76 10.06
N SER A 75 -5.82 -3.64 9.69
CA SER A 75 -4.96 -2.86 10.58
C SER A 75 -5.74 -2.33 11.77
N GLN A 76 -6.96 -1.85 11.57
CA GLN A 76 -7.83 -1.42 12.66
C GLN A 76 -8.21 -2.58 13.59
N SER A 77 -8.53 -3.75 13.02
CA SER A 77 -9.05 -4.87 13.82
C SER A 77 -7.96 -5.69 14.52
N LEU A 78 -6.76 -5.77 13.95
CA LEU A 78 -5.68 -6.62 14.45
C LEU A 78 -4.54 -5.85 15.12
N LEU A 79 -4.33 -4.59 14.74
CA LEU A 79 -3.26 -3.75 15.26
C LEU A 79 -3.78 -2.57 16.10
N ASP A 80 -5.10 -2.45 16.27
CA ASP A 80 -5.77 -1.34 16.98
C ASP A 80 -5.36 0.05 16.44
N MET A 81 -5.10 0.14 15.12
CA MET A 81 -4.70 1.38 14.48
C MET A 81 -5.92 2.20 14.08
N ASP A 82 -5.92 3.50 14.45
CA ASP A 82 -6.95 4.41 13.96
C ASP A 82 -6.68 4.79 12.50
N PRO A 83 -7.54 4.39 11.55
CA PRO A 83 -7.34 4.69 10.14
C PRO A 83 -7.50 6.18 9.78
N GLN A 84 -8.01 7.00 10.71
CA GLN A 84 -8.14 8.45 10.52
C GLN A 84 -6.84 9.20 10.88
N VAL A 85 -5.96 8.55 11.60
CA VAL A 85 -4.69 9.11 12.09
C VAL A 85 -3.49 8.42 11.42
N ASP A 86 -3.59 8.10 10.13
CA ASP A 86 -2.46 7.53 9.39
C ASP A 86 -1.43 8.63 9.05
N PRO A 87 -0.28 8.68 9.75
CA PRO A 87 0.75 9.70 9.54
C PRO A 87 1.46 9.56 8.18
N TRP A 88 1.26 8.44 7.50
CA TRP A 88 1.82 8.14 6.17
C TRP A 88 0.84 8.41 5.03
N SER A 89 -0.37 8.86 5.34
CA SER A 89 -1.34 9.30 4.32
C SER A 89 -0.85 10.58 3.60
N GLY A 90 -1.29 10.78 2.34
CA GLY A 90 -0.77 11.82 1.46
C GLY A 90 -0.63 13.21 2.09
N SER A 91 -1.68 13.74 2.72
CA SER A 91 -1.66 15.07 3.34
C SER A 91 -0.90 15.10 4.66
N ALA A 92 -1.05 14.08 5.51
CA ALA A 92 -0.34 13.99 6.78
C ALA A 92 1.16 13.84 6.55
N LEU A 93 1.57 12.97 5.63
CA LEU A 93 2.98 12.82 5.25
C LEU A 93 3.56 14.13 4.70
N THR A 94 2.81 14.84 3.85
CA THR A 94 3.26 16.12 3.31
C THR A 94 3.50 17.16 4.42
N LEU A 95 2.59 17.25 5.40
CA LEU A 95 2.75 18.15 6.55
C LEU A 95 3.98 17.79 7.39
N ARG A 96 4.17 16.52 7.71
CA ARG A 96 5.34 16.04 8.45
C ARG A 96 6.65 16.38 7.73
N ILE A 97 6.71 16.14 6.41
CA ILE A 97 7.88 16.53 5.61
C ILE A 97 8.08 18.05 5.67
N PHE A 98 7.01 18.82 5.47
CA PHE A 98 7.08 20.28 5.52
C PHE A 98 7.64 20.80 6.85
N ASP A 99 7.24 20.20 7.97
CA ASP A 99 7.73 20.55 9.30
C ASP A 99 9.24 20.20 9.49
N LEU A 100 9.71 19.16 8.79
CA LEU A 100 11.12 18.76 8.80
C LEU A 100 12.01 19.60 7.88
N LEU A 101 11.46 20.30 6.86
CA LEU A 101 12.23 21.15 5.95
C LEU A 101 12.66 22.47 6.63
N ARG A 102 13.38 22.37 7.75
CA ARG A 102 13.85 23.51 8.51
C ARG A 102 15.14 24.08 7.89
N PRO A 103 15.23 25.41 7.72
CA PRO A 103 16.41 26.05 7.11
C PRO A 103 17.71 25.92 7.90
N ASP A 104 17.64 25.59 9.20
CA ASP A 104 18.78 25.61 10.11
C ASP A 104 19.47 24.23 10.28
N ASP A 105 18.98 23.19 9.61
CA ASP A 105 19.60 21.87 9.64
C ASP A 105 20.69 21.77 8.55
N PRO A 106 21.96 21.52 8.92
CA PRO A 106 23.06 21.43 7.95
C PRO A 106 22.87 20.29 6.94
N ASP A 107 22.22 19.20 7.34
CA ASP A 107 21.91 18.06 6.45
C ASP A 107 20.80 18.38 5.44
N MET A 108 20.12 19.51 5.64
CA MET A 108 19.11 20.04 4.73
C MET A 108 19.64 21.15 3.79
N ALA A 109 20.96 21.37 3.73
CA ALA A 109 21.53 22.42 2.89
C ALA A 109 21.12 22.28 1.41
N ALA A 110 21.11 21.05 0.87
CA ALA A 110 20.70 20.79 -0.51
C ALA A 110 19.23 21.13 -0.77
N VAL A 111 18.33 20.85 0.19
CA VAL A 111 16.91 21.21 0.04
C VAL A 111 16.71 22.71 0.20
N SER A 112 17.43 23.37 1.10
CA SER A 112 17.37 24.82 1.29
C SER A 112 17.78 25.55 0.01
N GLU A 113 18.84 25.11 -0.66
CA GLU A 113 19.26 25.64 -1.96
C GLU A 113 18.22 25.39 -3.05
N HIS A 114 17.65 24.18 -3.10
CA HIS A 114 16.57 23.85 -4.03
C HIS A 114 15.35 24.75 -3.84
N VAL A 115 14.87 24.90 -2.61
CA VAL A 115 13.73 25.77 -2.27
C VAL A 115 14.02 27.22 -2.65
N GLN A 116 15.22 27.72 -2.35
CA GLN A 116 15.61 29.08 -2.73
C GLN A 116 15.64 29.26 -4.25
N THR A 117 16.15 28.29 -4.98
CA THR A 117 16.12 28.28 -6.45
C THR A 117 14.68 28.33 -6.98
N CYS A 118 13.77 27.55 -6.39
CA CYS A 118 12.36 27.57 -6.74
C CYS A 118 11.70 28.93 -6.47
N ARG A 119 12.03 29.57 -5.36
CA ARG A 119 11.57 30.93 -5.01
C ARG A 119 12.04 31.97 -6.03
N VAL A 120 13.32 31.93 -6.42
CA VAL A 120 13.89 32.84 -7.43
C VAL A 120 13.20 32.66 -8.78
N ARG A 121 12.77 31.42 -9.12
CA ARG A 121 11.99 31.12 -10.34
C ARG A 121 10.51 31.51 -10.22
N GLY A 122 10.09 32.11 -9.12
CA GLY A 122 8.72 32.57 -8.91
C GLY A 122 7.71 31.48 -8.52
N ILE A 123 8.18 30.32 -8.04
CA ILE A 123 7.30 29.27 -7.53
C ILE A 123 6.76 29.72 -6.17
N ALA A 124 5.45 29.93 -6.12
CA ALA A 124 4.77 30.26 -4.88
C ALA A 124 4.82 29.06 -3.92
N HIS A 125 5.02 29.33 -2.63
CA HIS A 125 5.05 28.30 -1.59
C HIS A 125 6.04 27.16 -1.90
N ALA A 126 7.27 27.51 -2.31
CA ALA A 126 8.28 26.56 -2.74
C ALA A 126 8.55 25.45 -1.72
N ASP A 127 8.53 25.76 -0.43
CA ASP A 127 8.70 24.79 0.68
C ASP A 127 7.59 23.72 0.67
N TRP A 128 6.35 24.18 0.57
CA TRP A 128 5.18 23.29 0.49
C TRP A 128 5.20 22.44 -0.77
N THR A 129 5.53 23.06 -1.91
CA THR A 129 5.64 22.35 -3.19
C THR A 129 6.72 21.26 -3.13
N THR A 130 7.87 21.56 -2.52
CA THR A 130 8.96 20.60 -2.30
C THR A 130 8.48 19.43 -1.40
N ALA A 131 7.80 19.74 -0.30
CA ALA A 131 7.24 18.73 0.59
C ALA A 131 6.21 17.82 -0.12
N GLN A 132 5.34 18.39 -0.94
CA GLN A 132 4.38 17.61 -1.75
C GLN A 132 5.07 16.70 -2.76
N GLN A 133 6.06 17.20 -3.47
CA GLN A 133 6.81 16.42 -4.46
C GLN A 133 7.55 15.26 -3.79
N PHE A 134 8.20 15.51 -2.67
CA PHE A 134 8.92 14.45 -1.95
C PHE A 134 7.96 13.46 -1.30
N SER A 135 6.83 13.89 -0.77
CA SER A 135 5.76 12.98 -0.30
C SER A 135 5.31 12.03 -1.40
N ALA A 136 5.11 12.53 -2.63
CA ALA A 136 4.75 11.69 -3.77
C ALA A 136 5.86 10.69 -4.14
N VAL A 137 7.13 11.12 -4.08
CA VAL A 137 8.30 10.24 -4.30
C VAL A 137 8.34 9.15 -3.23
N LEU A 138 8.23 9.48 -1.94
CA LEU A 138 8.21 8.49 -0.86
C LEU A 138 7.07 7.49 -1.02
N GLN A 139 5.87 7.95 -1.34
CA GLN A 139 4.74 7.04 -1.59
C GLN A 139 5.00 6.12 -2.78
N SER A 140 5.69 6.60 -3.82
CA SER A 140 6.10 5.76 -4.95
C SER A 140 7.14 4.73 -4.54
N LEU A 141 8.15 5.12 -3.76
CA LEU A 141 9.17 4.21 -3.25
C LEU A 141 8.57 3.14 -2.32
N ILE A 142 7.67 3.53 -1.42
CA ILE A 142 6.94 2.59 -0.56
C ILE A 142 6.18 1.54 -1.37
N ARG A 143 5.62 1.91 -2.53
CA ARG A 143 4.86 0.99 -3.38
C ARG A 143 5.73 0.11 -4.27
N HIS A 144 6.77 0.68 -4.86
CA HIS A 144 7.47 0.05 -5.98
C HIS A 144 8.91 -0.34 -5.67
N SER A 145 9.54 0.29 -4.70
CA SER A 145 10.97 0.07 -4.40
C SER A 145 11.26 0.15 -2.90
N PRO A 146 10.59 -0.64 -2.05
CA PRO A 146 10.76 -0.57 -0.59
C PRO A 146 12.21 -0.88 -0.16
N ALA A 147 12.95 -1.67 -0.94
CA ALA A 147 14.34 -1.98 -0.66
C ALA A 147 15.24 -0.74 -0.59
N VAL A 148 14.96 0.30 -1.39
CA VAL A 148 15.68 1.58 -1.32
C VAL A 148 15.49 2.26 0.03
N LEU A 149 14.27 2.24 0.55
CA LEU A 149 13.97 2.83 1.86
C LEU A 149 14.64 2.07 3.01
N GLU A 150 14.77 0.75 2.89
CA GLU A 150 15.53 -0.06 3.84
C GLU A 150 17.04 0.25 3.78
N GLN A 151 17.61 0.45 2.58
CA GLN A 151 18.99 0.90 2.39
C GLN A 151 19.19 2.28 3.02
N TRP A 152 18.30 3.23 2.78
CA TRP A 152 18.35 4.55 3.42
C TRP A 152 18.29 4.46 4.94
N ARG A 153 17.48 3.56 5.49
CA ARG A 153 17.42 3.31 6.92
C ARG A 153 18.74 2.74 7.46
N ALA A 154 19.41 1.88 6.68
CA ALA A 154 20.71 1.32 7.01
C ALA A 154 21.87 2.33 6.86
N GLY A 155 21.61 3.55 6.36
CA GLY A 155 22.62 4.58 6.14
C GLY A 155 23.26 4.55 4.76
N GLU A 156 22.71 3.77 3.82
CA GLU A 156 23.16 3.68 2.42
C GLU A 156 22.36 4.65 1.57
N ASP A 157 22.94 5.80 1.21
CA ASP A 157 22.29 6.87 0.46
C ASP A 157 22.38 6.60 -1.05
N VAL A 158 21.62 5.62 -1.52
CA VAL A 158 21.62 5.13 -2.91
C VAL A 158 20.24 5.28 -3.58
N ASP A 159 20.21 5.23 -4.91
CA ASP A 159 19.00 5.14 -5.72
C ASP A 159 18.52 3.69 -5.89
N ALA A 160 17.49 3.48 -6.71
CA ALA A 160 16.92 2.16 -6.96
C ALA A 160 17.87 1.19 -7.72
N GLU A 161 18.86 1.72 -8.39
CA GLU A 161 19.92 0.99 -9.11
C GLU A 161 21.15 0.74 -8.23
N GLY A 162 21.15 1.21 -6.96
CA GLY A 162 22.28 1.10 -6.05
C GLY A 162 23.39 2.11 -6.31
N SER A 163 23.14 3.14 -7.11
CA SER A 163 24.06 4.22 -7.39
C SER A 163 23.94 5.34 -6.36
N ALA A 164 25.01 6.10 -6.13
CA ALA A 164 24.97 7.26 -5.23
C ALA A 164 23.94 8.28 -5.71
N LEU A 165 23.17 8.83 -4.78
CA LEU A 165 22.18 9.86 -5.09
C LEU A 165 22.86 11.12 -5.63
N PRO A 166 22.26 11.82 -6.61
CA PRO A 166 22.66 13.17 -6.99
C PRO A 166 22.67 14.11 -5.80
N TRP A 167 23.57 15.09 -5.80
CA TRP A 167 23.77 16.02 -4.67
C TRP A 167 22.48 16.76 -4.24
N ASP A 168 21.61 17.09 -5.19
CA ASP A 168 20.32 17.74 -4.96
C ASP A 168 19.26 16.81 -4.34
N LYS A 169 19.53 15.53 -4.18
CA LYS A 169 18.67 14.51 -3.59
C LYS A 169 19.27 13.86 -2.35
N THR A 170 20.46 14.22 -1.92
CA THR A 170 21.14 13.63 -0.75
C THR A 170 20.36 13.83 0.56
N TRP A 171 19.48 14.83 0.61
CA TRP A 171 18.60 15.08 1.74
C TRP A 171 17.41 14.10 1.85
N TRP A 172 17.09 13.36 0.79
CA TRP A 172 15.96 12.40 0.80
C TRP A 172 16.11 11.30 1.85
N PRO A 173 17.24 10.57 1.92
CA PRO A 173 17.47 9.57 2.96
C PRO A 173 17.45 10.17 4.37
N HIS A 174 17.97 11.38 4.54
CA HIS A 174 17.97 12.06 5.83
C HIS A 174 16.55 12.34 6.33
N VAL A 175 15.70 12.94 5.50
CA VAL A 175 14.27 13.15 5.85
C VAL A 175 13.55 11.82 6.08
N TRP A 176 13.85 10.79 5.29
CA TRP A 176 13.27 9.46 5.53
C TRP A 176 13.62 8.93 6.92
N ARG A 177 14.89 9.02 7.34
CA ARG A 177 15.32 8.61 8.69
C ARG A 177 14.62 9.41 9.78
N LEU A 178 14.53 10.72 9.66
CA LEU A 178 13.82 11.58 10.62
C LEU A 178 12.33 11.22 10.73
N LEU A 179 11.66 10.92 9.61
CA LEU A 179 10.27 10.47 9.59
C LEU A 179 10.09 9.12 10.28
N HIS A 180 11.10 8.26 10.23
CA HIS A 180 11.08 6.94 10.84
C HIS A 180 11.30 7.02 12.36
N ASP A 181 12.13 7.95 12.82
CA ASP A 181 12.54 8.09 14.22
C ASP A 181 11.47 8.78 15.09
N ASP A 182 10.40 9.32 14.52
CA ASP A 182 9.34 10.02 15.27
C ASP A 182 8.36 9.08 16.01
N GLY A 183 8.64 7.78 16.03
CA GLY A 183 7.88 6.77 16.78
C GLY A 183 6.66 6.19 16.06
N HIS A 184 6.40 6.61 14.83
CA HIS A 184 5.35 6.03 14.01
C HIS A 184 5.90 4.91 13.12
N PRO A 185 5.45 3.65 13.26
CA PRO A 185 5.90 2.59 12.40
C PRO A 185 5.62 2.93 10.92
N ASP A 186 6.62 2.78 10.07
CA ASP A 186 6.49 3.01 8.64
C ASP A 186 5.57 1.96 7.98
N PRO A 187 5.05 2.22 6.76
CA PRO A 187 4.10 1.33 6.09
C PRO A 187 4.62 -0.09 5.84
N MET A 188 5.94 -0.29 5.72
CA MET A 188 6.53 -1.63 5.54
C MET A 188 6.54 -2.39 6.87
N THR A 189 6.91 -1.72 7.95
CA THR A 189 6.83 -2.27 9.32
C THR A 189 5.36 -2.59 9.68
N GLN A 190 4.43 -1.68 9.40
CA GLN A 190 2.99 -1.91 9.62
C GLN A 190 2.48 -3.14 8.85
N LEU A 191 2.86 -3.28 7.57
CA LEU A 191 2.47 -4.45 6.78
C LEU A 191 3.05 -5.75 7.34
N THR A 192 4.31 -5.73 7.77
CA THR A 192 4.96 -6.89 8.39
C THR A 192 4.24 -7.30 9.67
N GLN A 193 3.90 -6.34 10.53
CA GLN A 193 3.13 -6.57 11.75
C GLN A 193 1.73 -7.13 11.42
N LEU A 194 1.06 -6.58 10.41
CA LEU A 194 -0.24 -7.04 9.97
C LEU A 194 -0.20 -8.48 9.44
N CYS A 195 0.76 -8.82 8.59
CA CYS A 195 0.95 -10.18 8.09
C CYS A 195 1.26 -11.17 9.21
N SER A 196 2.08 -10.77 10.20
CA SER A 196 2.35 -11.59 11.39
C SER A 196 1.09 -11.81 12.24
N ALA A 197 0.30 -10.77 12.46
CA ALA A 197 -0.95 -10.86 13.21
C ALA A 197 -1.99 -11.74 12.49
N LEU A 198 -2.06 -11.68 11.17
CA LEU A 198 -2.91 -12.56 10.36
C LEU A 198 -2.52 -14.03 10.48
N GLY A 199 -1.22 -14.34 10.48
CA GLY A 199 -0.73 -15.71 10.68
C GLY A 199 -1.07 -16.30 12.06
N ALA A 200 -1.33 -15.45 13.06
CA ALA A 200 -1.70 -15.85 14.42
C ALA A 200 -3.23 -15.85 14.66
N ALA A 201 -4.01 -15.20 13.80
CA ALA A 201 -5.44 -15.05 13.97
C ALA A 201 -6.21 -16.11 13.17
N PRO A 202 -7.38 -16.59 13.65
CA PRO A 202 -8.26 -17.42 12.84
C PRO A 202 -8.76 -16.63 11.65
N LEU A 203 -8.62 -17.19 10.45
CA LEU A 203 -9.11 -16.55 9.22
C LEU A 203 -10.61 -16.30 9.30
N ARG A 204 -11.02 -15.06 8.98
CA ARG A 204 -12.44 -14.67 8.96
C ARG A 204 -13.17 -15.16 7.72
N TRP A 205 -12.42 -15.50 6.66
CA TRP A 205 -12.98 -15.85 5.36
C TRP A 205 -12.52 -17.25 4.95
N PRO A 206 -13.45 -18.10 4.49
CA PRO A 206 -13.13 -19.46 4.07
C PRO A 206 -12.34 -19.49 2.76
N SER A 207 -12.47 -18.43 1.96
CA SER A 207 -11.76 -18.27 0.70
C SER A 207 -11.61 -16.79 0.37
N CYS A 208 -10.51 -16.45 -0.28
CA CYS A 208 -10.24 -15.11 -0.77
C CYS A 208 -9.91 -15.18 -2.27
N VAL A 209 -10.62 -14.38 -3.07
CA VAL A 209 -10.33 -14.19 -4.50
C VAL A 209 -9.81 -12.77 -4.66
N TRP A 210 -8.55 -12.64 -5.13
CA TRP A 210 -7.90 -11.36 -5.34
C TRP A 210 -7.74 -11.09 -6.83
N ILE A 211 -8.34 -9.99 -7.29
CA ILE A 211 -8.29 -9.55 -8.68
C ILE A 211 -7.41 -8.30 -8.79
N SER A 212 -6.38 -8.36 -9.63
CA SER A 212 -5.55 -7.21 -9.95
C SER A 212 -5.49 -6.99 -11.47
N PRO A 213 -5.60 -5.74 -11.97
CA PRO A 213 -5.52 -5.43 -13.39
C PRO A 213 -4.08 -5.51 -13.95
N ALA A 214 -3.09 -5.52 -13.06
CA ALA A 214 -1.66 -5.59 -13.36
C ALA A 214 -0.98 -6.59 -12.42
N ALA A 215 0.33 -6.73 -12.52
CA ALA A 215 1.08 -7.43 -11.50
C ALA A 215 0.78 -6.80 -10.12
N PRO A 216 0.47 -7.62 -9.11
CA PRO A 216 0.17 -7.09 -7.78
C PRO A 216 1.37 -6.34 -7.23
N GLU A 217 1.12 -5.22 -6.56
CA GLU A 217 2.14 -4.54 -5.77
C GLU A 217 2.65 -5.49 -4.68
N TRP A 218 3.89 -5.32 -4.25
CA TRP A 218 4.47 -6.20 -3.23
C TRP A 218 3.63 -6.26 -1.94
N GLN A 219 3.01 -5.15 -1.56
CA GLN A 219 2.12 -5.06 -0.41
C GLN A 219 0.88 -5.93 -0.56
N ASP A 220 0.28 -5.93 -1.75
CA ASP A 220 -0.90 -6.72 -2.06
C ASP A 220 -0.57 -8.20 -2.11
N TYR A 221 0.60 -8.53 -2.67
CA TYR A 221 1.09 -9.91 -2.71
C TYR A 221 1.37 -10.45 -1.30
N SER A 222 2.06 -9.67 -0.45
CA SER A 222 2.37 -10.07 0.93
C SER A 222 1.09 -10.28 1.74
N LEU A 223 0.10 -9.39 1.59
CA LEU A 223 -1.18 -9.54 2.27
C LEU A 223 -1.98 -10.74 1.75
N ALA A 224 -2.01 -10.96 0.44
CA ALA A 224 -2.68 -12.13 -0.16
C ALA A 224 -2.04 -13.44 0.32
N GLN A 225 -0.72 -13.47 0.44
CA GLN A 225 0.02 -14.62 0.97
C GLN A 225 -0.28 -14.85 2.46
N ALA A 226 -0.41 -13.80 3.27
CA ALA A 226 -0.75 -13.93 4.68
C ALA A 226 -2.20 -14.37 4.92
N LEU A 227 -3.09 -14.18 3.92
CA LEU A 227 -4.49 -14.61 3.95
C LEU A 227 -4.69 -16.03 3.38
N SER A 228 -3.66 -16.66 2.84
CA SER A 228 -3.73 -18.01 2.28
C SER A 228 -3.32 -19.09 3.27
#